data_096ce5a6835b25f4b1b6389686cc481a
#
_entry.id   096ce5a6835b25f4b1b6389686cc481a
#
_cell.length_a   1.000
_cell.length_b   1.000
_cell.length_c   1.000
_cell.angle_alpha   90.00
_cell.angle_beta   90.00
_cell.angle_gamma   90.00
#
_symmetry.space_group_name_H-M   'P 1'
#
loop_
_entity.id
_entity.type
_entity.pdbx_description
1 polymer ?
#
loop_
_entity_poly.entity_id
_entity_poly.type
_entity_poly.pdbx_seq_one_letter_code
_entity_poly.pdbx_strand_id
1 'polypeptide(L)'
;MQALAAAAAAGLPLERVLAQDLGAGAAFYDSVRPFGNVSLLHITDTHAQLLPVHFREPSVNLGVGPAEGQPPHLVGEHLLKRFNIAPRTREAHAFTYLDFEAASKAFGAMGGFAHLATIVRLLRATRPGALLLDGGDTWQGSATSLWTRGQDMIDAQKRLGVDVMTGHWEFTYGADRVKEVVDKEFAGKIDFVAQNVKTADFGDPVFKPYVIREINGVPVAIVGQAFPYTPIANPRYFVSEWTFGIQEDEMQKVVDEARAKGARVVILLSHNGMDVDLKLASRVTGIDVILGGHTHDAVPQPTLVGNRSGKTLVTNAGSNGKFVAVLDLDVRSNRIADFRYRLLPVFANLLPPDPGMAAHVARVREP
;
A
#
# COMPACT_ATOMS: atom_id res chain seq x y z
N MET A 1 19.24 -12.22 -7.81
CA MET A 1 19.90 -11.20 -8.65
C MET A 1 20.72 -11.83 -9.75
N GLN A 2 21.65 -12.75 -9.48
CA GLN A 2 22.46 -13.38 -10.52
C GLN A 2 21.67 -14.20 -11.54
N ALA A 3 20.64 -14.95 -11.12
CA ALA A 3 19.82 -15.76 -12.04
C ALA A 3 18.95 -14.90 -12.99
N LEU A 4 18.37 -13.79 -12.50
CA LEU A 4 17.60 -12.85 -13.33
C LEU A 4 18.49 -12.08 -14.32
N ALA A 5 19.67 -11.64 -13.87
CA ALA A 5 20.64 -11.00 -14.73
C ALA A 5 21.22 -11.98 -15.79
N ALA A 6 21.45 -13.24 -15.42
CA ALA A 6 21.91 -14.29 -16.33
C ALA A 6 20.82 -14.69 -17.34
N ALA A 7 19.56 -14.73 -16.96
CA ALA A 7 18.44 -15.04 -17.84
C ALA A 7 18.13 -13.92 -18.85
N ALA A 8 18.24 -12.66 -18.43
CA ALA A 8 18.16 -11.51 -19.32
C ALA A 8 19.31 -11.47 -20.32
N ALA A 9 20.55 -11.83 -19.88
CA ALA A 9 21.70 -11.95 -20.75
C ALA A 9 21.65 -13.15 -21.71
N ALA A 10 20.90 -14.21 -21.35
CA ALA A 10 20.71 -15.41 -22.17
C ALA A 10 19.50 -15.31 -23.13
N GLY A 11 18.77 -14.19 -23.14
CA GLY A 11 17.59 -14.01 -24.01
C GLY A 11 16.42 -14.96 -23.70
N LEU A 12 16.39 -15.54 -22.49
CA LEU A 12 15.28 -16.39 -22.07
C LEU A 12 14.05 -15.54 -21.78
N PRO A 13 12.85 -15.98 -22.20
CA PRO A 13 11.63 -15.26 -21.86
C PRO A 13 11.49 -15.14 -20.35
N LEU A 14 11.27 -13.92 -19.87
CA LEU A 14 11.12 -13.62 -18.44
C LEU A 14 10.08 -14.53 -17.77
N GLU A 15 9.05 -14.91 -18.52
CA GLU A 15 8.00 -15.88 -18.13
C GLU A 15 8.56 -17.24 -17.69
N ARG A 16 9.64 -17.74 -18.32
CA ARG A 16 10.27 -19.03 -17.91
C ARG A 16 11.05 -18.91 -16.61
N VAL A 17 11.69 -17.76 -16.38
CA VAL A 17 12.44 -17.50 -15.15
C VAL A 17 11.49 -17.35 -13.96
N LEU A 18 10.37 -16.62 -14.18
CA LEU A 18 9.30 -16.49 -13.19
C LEU A 18 8.64 -17.83 -12.86
N ALA A 19 8.41 -18.68 -13.87
CA ALA A 19 7.84 -20.02 -13.67
C ALA A 19 8.76 -20.94 -12.86
N GLN A 20 10.08 -20.82 -13.01
CA GLN A 20 11.05 -21.58 -12.21
C GLN A 20 11.08 -21.13 -10.74
N ASP A 21 10.97 -19.81 -10.49
CA ASP A 21 10.97 -19.26 -9.13
C ASP A 21 9.64 -19.50 -8.39
N LEU A 22 8.50 -19.48 -9.10
CA LEU A 22 7.18 -19.59 -8.49
C LEU A 22 6.63 -21.02 -8.40
N GLY A 23 7.15 -21.97 -9.18
CA GLY A 23 6.62 -23.34 -9.19
C GLY A 23 5.09 -23.38 -9.38
N ALA A 24 4.37 -24.00 -8.45
CA ALA A 24 2.91 -24.10 -8.48
C ALA A 24 2.17 -22.74 -8.37
N GLY A 25 2.86 -21.70 -7.89
CA GLY A 25 2.33 -20.34 -7.80
C GLY A 25 2.30 -19.58 -9.13
N ALA A 26 3.11 -20.02 -10.12
CA ALA A 26 3.24 -19.34 -11.40
C ALA A 26 1.89 -19.08 -12.06
N ALA A 27 1.03 -20.09 -12.16
CA ALA A 27 -0.28 -19.98 -12.79
C ALA A 27 -1.22 -18.97 -12.09
N PHE A 28 -1.12 -18.83 -10.76
CA PHE A 28 -1.95 -17.90 -10.01
C PHE A 28 -1.53 -16.45 -10.23
N TYR A 29 -0.21 -16.18 -10.32
CA TYR A 29 0.34 -14.83 -10.47
C TYR A 29 0.63 -14.44 -11.93
N ASP A 30 0.60 -15.38 -12.88
CA ASP A 30 0.87 -15.16 -14.31
C ASP A 30 -0.13 -14.24 -15.02
N SER A 31 -1.33 -14.08 -14.42
CA SER A 31 -2.40 -13.24 -14.98
C SER A 31 -2.11 -11.73 -14.87
N VAL A 32 -1.03 -11.33 -14.18
CA VAL A 32 -0.72 -9.92 -13.89
C VAL A 32 0.30 -9.37 -14.88
N ARG A 33 -0.09 -9.33 -16.15
CA ARG A 33 0.76 -8.78 -17.22
C ARG A 33 0.91 -7.27 -17.07
N PRO A 34 2.14 -6.72 -17.27
CA PRO A 34 2.37 -5.28 -17.28
C PRO A 34 1.47 -4.56 -18.28
N PHE A 35 1.14 -3.32 -17.96
CA PHE A 35 0.32 -2.47 -18.81
C PHE A 35 0.76 -1.01 -18.69
N GLY A 36 0.63 -0.23 -19.78
CA GLY A 36 0.93 1.20 -19.76
C GLY A 36 2.42 1.53 -19.54
N ASN A 37 2.68 2.71 -18.98
CA ASN A 37 4.02 3.25 -18.78
C ASN A 37 4.30 3.75 -17.36
N VAL A 38 3.31 3.76 -16.46
CA VAL A 38 3.48 4.08 -15.05
C VAL A 38 2.94 2.92 -14.21
N SER A 39 3.78 2.33 -13.37
CA SER A 39 3.38 1.23 -12.49
C SER A 39 3.61 1.58 -11.03
N LEU A 40 2.59 1.37 -10.22
CA LEU A 40 2.58 1.58 -8.78
C LEU A 40 2.24 0.27 -8.07
N LEU A 41 3.06 -0.10 -7.09
CA LEU A 41 2.80 -1.17 -6.15
C LEU A 41 2.42 -0.51 -4.82
N HIS A 42 1.39 -1.02 -4.16
CA HIS A 42 0.93 -0.43 -2.91
C HIS A 42 0.68 -1.50 -1.85
N ILE A 43 1.21 -1.25 -0.67
CA ILE A 43 0.95 -1.96 0.58
C ILE A 43 0.54 -0.95 1.65
N THR A 44 -0.17 -1.39 2.67
CA THR A 44 -0.60 -0.57 3.79
C THR A 44 -0.91 -1.44 5.00
N ASP A 45 -0.97 -0.85 6.19
CA ASP A 45 -1.49 -1.47 7.42
C ASP A 45 -0.84 -2.84 7.70
N THR A 46 0.48 -2.93 7.53
CA THR A 46 1.17 -4.22 7.72
C THR A 46 1.31 -4.61 9.19
N HIS A 47 1.17 -3.65 10.11
CA HIS A 47 1.08 -3.83 11.56
C HIS A 47 2.14 -4.75 12.15
N ALA A 48 3.39 -4.56 11.73
CA ALA A 48 4.54 -5.36 12.15
C ALA A 48 4.33 -6.89 11.98
N GLN A 49 3.52 -7.30 11.02
CA GLN A 49 3.23 -8.70 10.73
C GLN A 49 4.29 -9.29 9.80
N LEU A 50 5.44 -9.68 10.37
CA LEU A 50 6.56 -10.24 9.60
C LEU A 50 6.33 -11.65 9.09
N LEU A 51 5.52 -12.46 9.81
CA LEU A 51 5.22 -13.85 9.46
C LEU A 51 3.89 -13.98 8.75
N PRO A 52 3.70 -15.03 7.91
CA PRO A 52 2.39 -15.36 7.36
C PRO A 52 1.38 -15.70 8.46
N VAL A 53 0.12 -15.35 8.23
CA VAL A 53 -0.98 -15.58 9.18
C VAL A 53 -2.11 -16.36 8.55
N HIS A 54 -2.79 -17.17 9.38
CA HIS A 54 -4.09 -17.76 9.05
C HIS A 54 -5.26 -16.84 9.42
N PHE A 55 -4.95 -15.70 10.03
CA PHE A 55 -5.95 -14.74 10.50
C PHE A 55 -6.73 -14.12 9.34
N ARG A 56 -8.04 -14.02 9.54
CA ARG A 56 -8.95 -13.25 8.69
C ARG A 56 -9.88 -12.46 9.61
N GLU A 57 -9.97 -11.16 9.40
CA GLU A 57 -10.95 -10.35 10.11
C GLU A 57 -12.35 -10.80 9.71
N PRO A 58 -13.26 -11.05 10.68
CA PRO A 58 -14.67 -11.23 10.36
C PRO A 58 -15.16 -9.98 9.63
N SER A 59 -15.83 -10.18 8.52
CA SER A 59 -16.32 -9.07 7.72
C SER A 59 -17.48 -8.38 8.43
N VAL A 60 -17.21 -7.23 9.01
CA VAL A 60 -18.20 -6.41 9.74
C VAL A 60 -18.30 -4.99 9.19
N ASN A 61 -17.76 -4.72 8.01
CA ASN A 61 -17.84 -3.40 7.39
C ASN A 61 -19.26 -3.17 6.83
N LEU A 62 -20.14 -2.67 7.68
CA LEU A 62 -21.54 -2.41 7.36
C LEU A 62 -21.72 -0.95 6.98
N GLY A 63 -22.16 -0.70 5.74
CA GLY A 63 -22.53 0.62 5.30
C GLY A 63 -23.84 1.09 5.94
N VAL A 64 -23.97 2.40 6.17
CA VAL A 64 -25.16 3.04 6.71
C VAL A 64 -25.74 4.00 5.66
N GLY A 65 -27.06 3.99 5.51
CA GLY A 65 -27.76 4.85 4.55
C GLY A 65 -27.30 4.61 3.10
N PRO A 66 -26.88 5.64 2.35
CA PRO A 66 -26.47 5.49 0.95
C PRO A 66 -25.22 4.62 0.74
N ALA A 67 -24.43 4.36 1.78
CA ALA A 67 -23.23 3.52 1.71
C ALA A 67 -23.58 2.02 1.85
N GLU A 68 -24.78 1.67 2.27
CA GLU A 68 -25.22 0.27 2.40
C GLU A 68 -25.11 -0.45 1.04
N GLY A 69 -24.49 -1.61 1.04
CA GLY A 69 -24.30 -2.42 -0.17
C GLY A 69 -23.37 -1.82 -1.24
N GLN A 70 -22.66 -0.75 -0.92
CA GLN A 70 -21.61 -0.17 -1.78
C GLN A 70 -20.21 -0.50 -1.25
N PRO A 71 -19.20 -0.67 -2.13
CA PRO A 71 -17.82 -0.75 -1.66
C PRO A 71 -17.42 0.50 -0.86
N PRO A 72 -16.69 0.35 0.27
CA PRO A 72 -16.09 -0.90 0.79
C PRO A 72 -17.02 -1.75 1.67
N HIS A 73 -18.28 -1.35 1.88
CA HIS A 73 -19.23 -1.97 2.82
C HIS A 73 -19.92 -3.22 2.25
N LEU A 74 -19.12 -4.06 1.60
CA LEU A 74 -19.57 -5.35 1.06
C LEU A 74 -18.77 -6.48 1.69
N VAL A 75 -19.47 -7.48 2.21
CA VAL A 75 -18.85 -8.60 2.92
C VAL A 75 -19.44 -9.94 2.48
N GLY A 76 -18.67 -11.01 2.65
CA GLY A 76 -19.15 -12.37 2.43
C GLY A 76 -19.65 -12.60 1.00
N GLU A 77 -20.81 -13.24 0.86
CA GLU A 77 -21.42 -13.58 -0.44
C GLU A 77 -21.74 -12.33 -1.28
N HIS A 78 -22.11 -11.22 -0.65
CA HIS A 78 -22.40 -9.96 -1.35
C HIS A 78 -21.14 -9.41 -2.04
N LEU A 79 -19.98 -9.51 -1.38
CA LEU A 79 -18.69 -9.14 -1.97
C LEU A 79 -18.36 -10.05 -3.14
N LEU A 80 -18.46 -11.36 -2.97
CA LEU A 80 -18.17 -12.34 -4.04
C LEU A 80 -19.05 -12.09 -5.26
N LYS A 81 -20.34 -11.88 -5.06
CA LYS A 81 -21.29 -11.58 -6.14
C LYS A 81 -20.97 -10.25 -6.85
N ARG A 82 -20.67 -9.20 -6.08
CA ARG A 82 -20.38 -7.85 -6.63
C ARG A 82 -19.17 -7.85 -7.53
N PHE A 83 -18.11 -8.60 -7.15
CA PHE A 83 -16.85 -8.65 -7.87
C PHE A 83 -16.67 -9.89 -8.75
N ASN A 84 -17.72 -10.69 -8.90
CA ASN A 84 -17.72 -11.92 -9.71
C ASN A 84 -16.60 -12.91 -9.32
N ILE A 85 -16.40 -13.07 -7.99
CA ILE A 85 -15.43 -14.01 -7.45
C ILE A 85 -16.15 -15.33 -7.18
N ALA A 86 -15.62 -16.43 -7.73
CA ALA A 86 -16.20 -17.76 -7.53
C ALA A 86 -16.05 -18.20 -6.06
N PRO A 87 -17.11 -18.72 -5.40
CA PRO A 87 -17.02 -19.22 -4.03
C PRO A 87 -16.11 -20.44 -3.92
N ARG A 88 -15.59 -20.71 -2.74
CA ARG A 88 -14.68 -21.84 -2.44
C ARG A 88 -13.39 -21.86 -3.25
N THR A 89 -12.99 -20.71 -3.78
CA THR A 89 -11.72 -20.52 -4.46
C THR A 89 -10.69 -19.89 -3.53
N ARG A 90 -9.43 -19.93 -3.90
CA ARG A 90 -8.34 -19.24 -3.24
C ARG A 90 -8.59 -17.72 -3.17
N GLU A 91 -9.15 -17.14 -4.25
CA GLU A 91 -9.52 -15.74 -4.29
C GLU A 91 -10.66 -15.41 -3.32
N ALA A 92 -11.72 -16.25 -3.25
CA ALA A 92 -12.79 -16.07 -2.27
C ALA A 92 -12.26 -16.14 -0.82
N HIS A 93 -11.31 -17.04 -0.53
CA HIS A 93 -10.62 -17.09 0.76
C HIS A 93 -9.80 -15.83 1.02
N ALA A 94 -9.18 -15.23 0.00
CA ALA A 94 -8.42 -14.00 0.17
C ALA A 94 -9.29 -12.81 0.60
N PHE A 95 -10.51 -12.71 0.09
CA PHE A 95 -11.36 -11.52 0.27
C PHE A 95 -12.52 -11.69 1.27
N THR A 96 -12.79 -12.91 1.75
CA THR A 96 -13.92 -13.15 2.65
C THR A 96 -13.57 -14.08 3.81
N TYR A 97 -14.41 -14.07 4.85
CA TYR A 97 -14.33 -14.99 5.98
C TYR A 97 -15.13 -16.28 5.74
N LEU A 98 -15.79 -16.42 4.58
CA LEU A 98 -16.64 -17.58 4.27
C LEU A 98 -15.83 -18.88 4.30
N ASP A 99 -16.38 -19.89 4.95
CA ASP A 99 -15.77 -21.23 5.09
C ASP A 99 -14.32 -21.17 5.61
N PHE A 100 -14.00 -20.20 6.47
CA PHE A 100 -12.63 -19.86 6.87
C PHE A 100 -11.81 -21.06 7.33
N GLU A 101 -12.35 -21.93 8.18
CA GLU A 101 -11.62 -23.10 8.70
C GLU A 101 -11.21 -24.08 7.58
N ALA A 102 -12.14 -24.41 6.71
CA ALA A 102 -11.86 -25.30 5.57
C ALA A 102 -10.93 -24.65 4.55
N ALA A 103 -11.18 -23.37 4.24
CA ALA A 103 -10.41 -22.61 3.26
C ALA A 103 -8.97 -22.36 3.74
N SER A 104 -8.75 -22.04 5.01
CA SER A 104 -7.41 -21.83 5.56
C SER A 104 -6.57 -23.10 5.55
N LYS A 105 -7.19 -24.28 5.81
CA LYS A 105 -6.53 -25.58 5.67
C LYS A 105 -6.18 -25.90 4.21
N ALA A 106 -7.06 -25.56 3.26
CA ALA A 106 -6.88 -25.86 1.84
C ALA A 106 -5.87 -24.90 1.17
N PHE A 107 -5.92 -23.62 1.51
CA PHE A 107 -5.17 -22.57 0.80
C PHE A 107 -3.96 -22.03 1.57
N GLY A 108 -3.85 -22.31 2.87
CA GLY A 108 -2.69 -21.97 3.70
C GLY A 108 -2.70 -20.52 4.22
N ALA A 109 -1.60 -20.14 4.85
CA ALA A 109 -1.39 -18.83 5.43
C ALA A 109 -1.13 -17.75 4.35
N MET A 110 -1.45 -16.50 4.68
CA MET A 110 -1.25 -15.35 3.81
C MET A 110 -0.30 -14.32 4.43
N GLY A 111 0.29 -13.49 3.59
CA GLY A 111 1.22 -12.45 4.01
C GLY A 111 2.61 -12.99 4.32
N GLY A 112 3.28 -12.27 5.24
CA GLY A 112 4.67 -12.51 5.61
C GLY A 112 5.65 -11.78 4.69
N PHE A 113 6.54 -10.98 5.31
CA PHE A 113 7.45 -10.09 4.56
C PHE A 113 8.41 -10.84 3.62
N ALA A 114 8.80 -12.08 3.95
CA ALA A 114 9.65 -12.86 3.06
C ALA A 114 8.94 -13.25 1.75
N HIS A 115 7.64 -13.56 1.81
CA HIS A 115 6.81 -13.85 0.62
C HIS A 115 6.42 -12.57 -0.11
N LEU A 116 6.13 -11.50 0.64
CA LEU A 116 5.87 -10.17 0.08
C LEU A 116 7.09 -9.65 -0.70
N ALA A 117 8.30 -9.84 -0.19
CA ALA A 117 9.54 -9.46 -0.88
C ALA A 117 9.70 -10.22 -2.21
N THR A 118 9.35 -11.49 -2.24
CA THR A 118 9.37 -12.28 -3.48
C THR A 118 8.41 -11.71 -4.53
N ILE A 119 7.13 -11.48 -4.17
CA ILE A 119 6.17 -10.97 -5.16
C ILE A 119 6.51 -9.55 -5.61
N VAL A 120 6.96 -8.66 -4.72
CA VAL A 120 7.38 -7.30 -5.08
C VAL A 120 8.56 -7.35 -6.05
N ARG A 121 9.56 -8.20 -5.81
CA ARG A 121 10.71 -8.39 -6.71
C ARG A 121 10.26 -8.87 -8.10
N LEU A 122 9.35 -9.83 -8.16
CA LEU A 122 8.82 -10.36 -9.42
C LEU A 122 8.03 -9.30 -10.21
N LEU A 123 7.18 -8.54 -9.52
CA LEU A 123 6.41 -7.46 -10.14
C LEU A 123 7.33 -6.37 -10.70
N ARG A 124 8.36 -5.97 -9.96
CA ARG A 124 9.34 -4.98 -10.43
C ARG A 124 10.19 -5.47 -11.60
N ALA A 125 10.51 -6.76 -11.65
CA ALA A 125 11.26 -7.34 -12.76
C ALA A 125 10.55 -7.17 -14.12
N THR A 126 9.21 -7.10 -14.11
CA THR A 126 8.38 -6.90 -15.30
C THR A 126 7.92 -5.46 -15.50
N ARG A 127 8.18 -4.57 -14.53
CA ARG A 127 7.72 -3.16 -14.49
C ARG A 127 8.88 -2.21 -14.17
N PRO A 128 9.76 -1.93 -15.15
CA PRO A 128 10.87 -1.01 -14.93
C PRO A 128 10.38 0.34 -14.39
N GLY A 129 11.05 0.84 -13.35
CA GLY A 129 10.70 2.10 -12.70
C GLY A 129 9.49 2.04 -11.77
N ALA A 130 8.87 0.87 -11.53
CA ALA A 130 7.74 0.75 -10.62
C ALA A 130 8.12 1.18 -9.19
N LEU A 131 7.29 2.05 -8.60
CA LEU A 131 7.42 2.48 -7.21
C LEU A 131 6.61 1.56 -6.29
N LEU A 132 7.17 1.24 -5.12
CA LEU A 132 6.46 0.62 -4.01
C LEU A 132 6.09 1.68 -2.98
N LEU A 133 4.80 1.89 -2.78
CA LEU A 133 4.24 2.87 -1.87
C LEU A 133 3.68 2.16 -0.64
N ASP A 134 3.98 2.70 0.54
CA ASP A 134 3.51 2.18 1.82
C ASP A 134 2.55 3.18 2.47
N GLY A 135 1.29 2.78 2.62
CA GLY A 135 0.21 3.61 3.18
C GLY A 135 0.32 3.93 4.67
N GLY A 136 1.33 3.42 5.37
CA GLY A 136 1.50 3.58 6.82
C GLY A 136 0.89 2.45 7.63
N ASP A 137 0.93 2.59 8.96
CA ASP A 137 0.61 1.52 9.92
C ASP A 137 1.52 0.30 9.76
N THR A 138 2.79 0.56 9.50
CA THR A 138 3.76 -0.50 9.24
C THR A 138 4.57 -0.84 10.48
N TRP A 139 4.99 0.16 11.29
CA TRP A 139 5.99 -0.08 12.35
C TRP A 139 5.40 -0.64 13.63
N GLN A 140 4.11 -0.58 13.85
CA GLN A 140 3.47 -0.93 15.12
C GLN A 140 2.48 -2.09 14.92
N GLY A 141 2.43 -3.02 15.90
CA GLY A 141 1.46 -4.14 15.92
C GLY A 141 2.03 -5.44 16.51
N SER A 142 3.31 -5.52 16.87
CA SER A 142 3.90 -6.69 17.51
C SER A 142 4.73 -6.34 18.76
N ALA A 143 4.94 -7.31 19.65
CA ALA A 143 5.82 -7.14 20.80
C ALA A 143 7.27 -6.83 20.35
N THR A 144 7.77 -7.51 19.32
CA THR A 144 9.11 -7.25 18.77
C THR A 144 9.23 -5.80 18.33
N SER A 145 8.26 -5.30 17.58
CA SER A 145 8.26 -3.92 17.11
C SER A 145 8.15 -2.90 18.25
N LEU A 146 7.37 -3.22 19.31
CA LEU A 146 7.33 -2.37 20.50
C LEU A 146 8.71 -2.30 21.18
N TRP A 147 9.38 -3.43 21.38
CA TRP A 147 10.69 -3.48 22.05
C TRP A 147 11.80 -2.83 21.23
N THR A 148 11.75 -2.95 19.91
CA THR A 148 12.72 -2.35 18.99
C THR A 148 12.37 -0.91 18.58
N ARG A 149 11.23 -0.39 19.05
CA ARG A 149 10.68 0.90 18.64
C ARG A 149 10.57 1.01 17.11
N GLY A 150 10.03 -0.05 16.48
CA GLY A 150 9.80 -0.16 15.06
C GLY A 150 11.04 -0.49 14.21
N GLN A 151 12.23 -0.69 14.81
CA GLN A 151 13.46 -0.91 14.04
C GLN A 151 13.41 -2.16 13.17
N ASP A 152 12.79 -3.23 13.65
CA ASP A 152 12.55 -4.46 12.90
C ASP A 152 11.81 -4.21 11.58
N MET A 153 10.77 -3.37 11.63
CA MET A 153 9.96 -3.03 10.47
C MET A 153 10.61 -1.98 9.57
N ILE A 154 11.30 -0.99 10.15
CA ILE A 154 12.10 -0.02 9.40
C ILE A 154 13.14 -0.71 8.54
N ASP A 155 13.83 -1.70 9.10
CA ASP A 155 14.80 -2.49 8.34
C ASP A 155 14.14 -3.41 7.32
N ALA A 156 12.96 -3.96 7.62
CA ALA A 156 12.17 -4.74 6.67
C ALA A 156 11.70 -3.89 5.49
N GLN A 157 11.19 -2.66 5.72
CA GLN A 157 10.80 -1.72 4.64
C GLN A 157 11.98 -1.36 3.72
N LYS A 158 13.14 -1.04 4.31
CA LYS A 158 14.37 -0.77 3.53
C LYS A 158 14.77 -1.97 2.66
N ARG A 159 14.63 -3.21 3.17
CA ARG A 159 14.91 -4.45 2.42
C ARG A 159 13.86 -4.75 1.36
N LEU A 160 12.59 -4.48 1.66
CA LEU A 160 11.49 -4.62 0.71
C LEU A 160 11.62 -3.62 -0.45
N GLY A 161 12.33 -2.52 -0.21
CA GLY A 161 12.53 -1.47 -1.18
C GLY A 161 11.33 -0.55 -1.30
N VAL A 162 10.72 -0.15 -0.19
CA VAL A 162 9.72 0.92 -0.17
C VAL A 162 10.35 2.21 -0.68
N ASP A 163 9.69 2.92 -1.58
CA ASP A 163 10.17 4.18 -2.16
C ASP A 163 9.57 5.40 -1.44
N VAL A 164 8.28 5.35 -1.14
CA VAL A 164 7.56 6.46 -0.47
C VAL A 164 6.59 5.87 0.56
N MET A 165 6.46 6.51 1.72
CA MET A 165 5.46 6.15 2.73
C MET A 165 4.80 7.36 3.37
N THR A 166 3.65 7.13 4.01
CA THR A 166 3.00 8.04 4.96
C THR A 166 2.87 7.35 6.33
N GLY A 167 2.14 7.91 7.30
CA GLY A 167 2.13 7.34 8.64
C GLY A 167 0.84 7.48 9.43
N HIS A 168 0.73 6.63 10.48
CA HIS A 168 -0.30 6.66 11.52
C HIS A 168 0.25 6.13 12.86
N TRP A 169 0.23 4.80 13.11
CA TRP A 169 0.75 4.22 14.35
C TRP A 169 2.28 4.32 14.48
N GLU A 170 3.00 4.75 13.43
CA GLU A 170 4.39 5.18 13.53
C GLU A 170 4.56 6.24 14.60
N PHE A 171 3.56 7.12 14.72
CA PHE A 171 3.55 8.23 15.68
C PHE A 171 3.44 7.79 17.15
N THR A 172 3.07 6.52 17.42
CA THR A 172 3.06 5.97 18.79
C THR A 172 4.44 5.90 19.43
N TYR A 173 5.49 5.88 18.59
CA TYR A 173 6.88 5.90 19.08
C TYR A 173 7.38 7.30 19.46
N GLY A 174 6.54 8.32 19.29
CA GLY A 174 6.81 9.72 19.62
C GLY A 174 7.48 10.50 18.49
N ALA A 175 7.30 11.82 18.54
CA ALA A 175 7.79 12.75 17.51
C ALA A 175 9.30 12.61 17.24
N ASP A 176 10.11 12.54 18.31
CA ASP A 176 11.57 12.42 18.20
C ASP A 176 11.99 11.17 17.44
N ARG A 177 11.35 10.01 17.75
CA ARG A 177 11.69 8.75 17.07
C ARG A 177 11.31 8.80 15.60
N VAL A 178 10.14 9.30 15.27
CA VAL A 178 9.71 9.42 13.87
C VAL A 178 10.64 10.35 13.10
N LYS A 179 10.99 11.51 13.68
CA LYS A 179 11.96 12.45 13.08
C LYS A 179 13.33 11.81 12.89
N GLU A 180 13.83 11.07 13.89
CA GLU A 180 15.11 10.36 13.79
C GLU A 180 15.12 9.39 12.61
N VAL A 181 14.06 8.58 12.45
CA VAL A 181 13.97 7.61 11.36
C VAL A 181 13.90 8.31 10.01
N VAL A 182 13.04 9.32 9.87
CA VAL A 182 12.86 10.05 8.61
C VAL A 182 14.13 10.77 8.21
N ASP A 183 14.78 11.49 9.14
CA ASP A 183 15.91 12.35 8.83
C ASP A 183 17.23 11.57 8.65
N LYS A 184 17.40 10.41 9.33
CA LYS A 184 18.65 9.65 9.32
C LYS A 184 18.56 8.32 8.59
N GLU A 185 17.55 7.49 8.92
CA GLU A 185 17.51 6.13 8.41
C GLU A 185 16.88 6.02 7.02
N PHE A 186 15.90 6.89 6.74
CA PHE A 186 15.21 6.98 5.45
C PHE A 186 15.91 7.89 4.46
N ALA A 187 16.81 8.76 4.92
CA ALA A 187 17.53 9.70 4.06
C ALA A 187 18.13 9.03 2.81
N GLY A 188 17.68 9.45 1.63
CA GLY A 188 18.12 8.90 0.35
C GLY A 188 17.61 7.49 0.02
N LYS A 189 16.71 6.93 0.81
CA LYS A 189 16.15 5.58 0.62
C LYS A 189 14.63 5.58 0.49
N ILE A 190 13.93 6.13 1.48
CA ILE A 190 12.47 6.18 1.55
C ILE A 190 12.06 7.64 1.77
N ASP A 191 11.17 8.17 0.95
CA ASP A 191 10.57 9.47 1.23
C ASP A 191 9.35 9.28 2.15
N PHE A 192 9.38 9.95 3.31
CA PHE A 192 8.21 10.07 4.16
C PHE A 192 7.44 11.34 3.80
N VAL A 193 6.16 11.19 3.44
CA VAL A 193 5.32 12.29 2.99
C VAL A 193 4.05 12.44 3.84
N ALA A 194 3.78 13.68 4.28
CA ALA A 194 2.55 14.00 5.02
C ALA A 194 2.27 15.51 4.94
N GLN A 195 1.33 15.92 4.09
CA GLN A 195 0.97 17.33 3.91
C GLN A 195 0.22 17.90 5.11
N ASN A 196 -0.44 17.04 5.88
CA ASN A 196 -1.34 17.41 6.96
C ASN A 196 -0.71 17.36 8.36
N VAL A 197 0.58 17.11 8.48
CA VAL A 197 1.30 17.15 9.76
C VAL A 197 2.09 18.46 9.84
N LYS A 198 1.72 19.31 10.79
CA LYS A 198 2.29 20.66 10.94
C LYS A 198 2.73 20.89 12.39
N THR A 199 3.68 21.79 12.59
CA THR A 199 4.06 22.23 13.93
C THR A 199 2.88 22.90 14.62
N ALA A 200 2.73 22.68 15.93
CA ALA A 200 1.64 23.28 16.70
C ALA A 200 1.79 24.79 16.88
N ASP A 201 3.02 25.30 16.92
CA ASP A 201 3.32 26.71 17.20
C ASP A 201 3.10 27.62 15.99
N PHE A 202 3.64 27.22 14.83
CA PHE A 202 3.66 28.10 13.64
C PHE A 202 2.91 27.52 12.43
N GLY A 203 2.47 26.25 12.50
CA GLY A 203 1.80 25.61 11.39
C GLY A 203 2.73 25.25 10.23
N ASP A 204 4.05 25.19 10.47
CA ASP A 204 5.02 24.81 9.46
C ASP A 204 4.92 23.30 9.13
N PRO A 205 5.15 22.89 7.89
CA PRO A 205 5.18 21.48 7.52
C PRO A 205 6.27 20.72 8.28
N VAL A 206 5.92 19.61 8.94
CA VAL A 206 6.88 18.75 9.63
C VAL A 206 7.59 17.81 8.65
N PHE A 207 6.87 17.35 7.64
CA PHE A 207 7.35 16.45 6.60
C PHE A 207 7.16 17.07 5.22
N LYS A 208 7.80 16.45 4.21
CA LYS A 208 7.53 16.81 2.81
C LYS A 208 6.03 16.61 2.53
N PRO A 209 5.33 17.60 1.97
CA PRO A 209 3.92 17.41 1.60
C PRO A 209 3.75 16.41 0.46
N TYR A 210 4.71 16.37 -0.46
CA TYR A 210 4.77 15.46 -1.60
C TYR A 210 6.20 15.33 -2.12
N VAL A 211 6.39 14.35 -3.00
CA VAL A 211 7.57 14.18 -3.85
C VAL A 211 7.13 13.99 -5.30
N ILE A 212 7.96 14.39 -6.26
CA ILE A 212 7.77 14.09 -7.68
C ILE A 212 8.82 13.07 -8.09
N ARG A 213 8.37 11.96 -8.69
CA ARG A 213 9.20 10.88 -9.23
C ARG A 213 8.95 10.77 -10.73
N GLU A 214 10.00 10.60 -11.50
CA GLU A 214 9.86 10.29 -12.92
C GLU A 214 9.76 8.78 -13.11
N ILE A 215 8.69 8.32 -13.74
CA ILE A 215 8.48 6.91 -14.09
C ILE A 215 8.35 6.83 -15.61
N ASN A 216 9.37 6.26 -16.27
CA ASN A 216 9.42 6.11 -17.72
C ASN A 216 9.07 7.42 -18.48
N GLY A 217 9.65 8.54 -18.06
CA GLY A 217 9.44 9.87 -18.66
C GLY A 217 8.13 10.55 -18.25
N VAL A 218 7.40 10.01 -17.27
CA VAL A 218 6.18 10.63 -16.72
C VAL A 218 6.46 11.15 -15.31
N PRO A 219 6.36 12.48 -15.08
CA PRO A 219 6.43 13.05 -13.73
C PRO A 219 5.17 12.70 -12.93
N VAL A 220 5.34 11.92 -11.86
CA VAL A 220 4.28 11.48 -10.95
C VAL A 220 4.51 12.12 -9.60
N ALA A 221 3.55 12.91 -9.11
CA ALA A 221 3.55 13.42 -7.75
C ALA A 221 2.91 12.41 -6.81
N ILE A 222 3.57 12.13 -5.68
CA ILE A 222 3.03 11.34 -4.58
C ILE A 222 2.84 12.29 -3.40
N VAL A 223 1.59 12.68 -3.14
CA VAL A 223 1.17 13.51 -2.02
C VAL A 223 0.89 12.63 -0.83
N GLY A 224 1.36 13.00 0.37
CA GLY A 224 1.13 12.23 1.58
C GLY A 224 -0.02 12.78 2.42
N GLN A 225 -0.80 11.88 2.99
CA GLN A 225 -1.87 12.18 3.95
C GLN A 225 -1.77 11.20 5.12
N ALA A 226 -1.18 11.64 6.22
CA ALA A 226 -1.13 10.88 7.46
C ALA A 226 -2.51 10.82 8.12
N PHE A 227 -2.72 9.85 9.02
CA PHE A 227 -4.01 9.70 9.71
C PHE A 227 -4.45 11.00 10.40
N PRO A 228 -5.60 11.57 10.04
CA PRO A 228 -5.99 12.91 10.47
C PRO A 228 -6.39 12.99 11.95
N TYR A 229 -6.77 11.87 12.56
CA TYR A 229 -7.23 11.80 13.94
C TYR A 229 -6.17 11.23 14.91
N THR A 230 -4.90 11.25 14.53
CA THR A 230 -3.78 10.78 15.36
C THR A 230 -3.81 11.31 16.80
N PRO A 231 -4.12 12.60 17.09
CA PRO A 231 -4.20 13.10 18.47
C PRO A 231 -5.37 12.57 19.30
N ILE A 232 -6.33 11.90 18.66
CA ILE A 232 -7.48 11.25 19.32
C ILE A 232 -7.16 9.76 19.53
N ALA A 233 -6.49 9.13 18.56
CA ALA A 233 -6.13 7.73 18.59
C ALA A 233 -4.98 7.43 19.57
N ASN A 234 -4.14 8.40 19.87
CA ASN A 234 -2.95 8.27 20.73
C ASN A 234 -2.99 9.20 21.95
N PRO A 235 -2.28 8.87 23.04
CA PRO A 235 -1.99 9.84 24.08
C PRO A 235 -1.37 11.10 23.49
N ARG A 236 -1.97 12.25 23.73
CA ARG A 236 -1.60 13.52 23.10
C ARG A 236 -0.13 13.88 23.26
N TYR A 237 0.52 13.44 24.35
CA TYR A 237 1.92 13.74 24.63
C TYR A 237 2.90 13.03 23.67
N PHE A 238 2.48 12.02 22.90
CA PHE A 238 3.36 11.40 21.88
C PHE A 238 3.73 12.34 20.75
N VAL A 239 2.80 13.21 20.38
CA VAL A 239 2.91 14.14 19.24
C VAL A 239 2.39 15.54 19.61
N SER A 240 2.65 16.00 20.83
CA SER A 240 2.15 17.27 21.35
C SER A 240 2.61 18.48 20.54
N GLU A 241 3.74 18.36 19.86
CA GLU A 241 4.35 19.40 19.03
C GLU A 241 3.71 19.51 17.65
N TRP A 242 2.82 18.57 17.28
CA TRP A 242 2.24 18.48 15.94
C TRP A 242 0.73 18.57 15.94
N THR A 243 0.23 19.13 14.86
CA THR A 243 -1.21 19.13 14.52
C THR A 243 -1.46 18.25 13.32
N PHE A 244 -2.67 17.71 13.26
CA PHE A 244 -3.16 16.81 12.23
C PHE A 244 -4.54 17.26 11.77
N GLY A 245 -5.07 16.68 10.73
CA GLY A 245 -6.42 16.97 10.22
C GLY A 245 -6.56 16.50 8.78
N ILE A 246 -7.78 16.49 8.26
CA ILE A 246 -8.01 16.18 6.83
C ILE A 246 -7.43 17.31 5.96
N GLN A 247 -7.64 18.57 6.36
CA GLN A 247 -7.06 19.79 5.75
C GLN A 247 -7.31 19.84 4.23
N GLU A 248 -8.55 19.69 3.80
CA GLU A 248 -8.92 19.55 2.39
C GLU A 248 -8.51 20.78 1.54
N ASP A 249 -8.60 22.00 2.09
CA ASP A 249 -8.18 23.23 1.39
C ASP A 249 -6.66 23.29 1.18
N GLU A 250 -5.88 22.81 2.17
CA GLU A 250 -4.42 22.69 2.03
C GLU A 250 -4.06 21.58 1.05
N MET A 251 -4.78 20.45 1.08
CA MET A 251 -4.62 19.38 0.10
C MET A 251 -4.82 19.91 -1.32
N GLN A 252 -5.84 20.74 -1.57
CA GLN A 252 -6.05 21.34 -2.89
C GLN A 252 -4.86 22.20 -3.31
N LYS A 253 -4.32 23.03 -2.41
CA LYS A 253 -3.13 23.85 -2.70
C LYS A 253 -1.90 23.01 -3.04
N VAL A 254 -1.67 21.94 -2.29
CA VAL A 254 -0.56 21.00 -2.52
C VAL A 254 -0.69 20.30 -3.88
N VAL A 255 -1.91 19.87 -4.24
CA VAL A 255 -2.19 19.27 -5.54
C VAL A 255 -1.95 20.27 -6.68
N ASP A 256 -2.44 21.50 -6.54
CA ASP A 256 -2.27 22.55 -7.53
C ASP A 256 -0.78 22.92 -7.70
N GLU A 257 -0.02 23.00 -6.60
CA GLU A 257 1.43 23.23 -6.62
C GLU A 257 2.16 22.09 -7.35
N ALA A 258 1.85 20.83 -7.04
CA ALA A 258 2.46 19.68 -7.69
C ALA A 258 2.18 19.68 -9.21
N ARG A 259 0.96 20.02 -9.62
CA ARG A 259 0.59 20.21 -11.03
C ARG A 259 1.37 21.36 -11.70
N ALA A 260 1.47 22.49 -11.03
CA ALA A 260 2.23 23.66 -11.51
C ALA A 260 3.72 23.35 -11.67
N LYS A 261 4.28 22.46 -10.85
CA LYS A 261 5.66 21.94 -10.97
C LYS A 261 5.83 20.85 -12.03
N GLY A 262 4.79 20.55 -12.80
CA GLY A 262 4.85 19.68 -13.98
C GLY A 262 4.40 18.24 -13.73
N ALA A 263 3.84 17.91 -12.56
CA ALA A 263 3.27 16.58 -12.34
C ALA A 263 2.12 16.28 -13.31
N ARG A 264 2.25 15.17 -14.05
CA ARG A 264 1.25 14.71 -15.01
C ARG A 264 0.25 13.74 -14.39
N VAL A 265 0.69 13.04 -13.36
CA VAL A 265 -0.15 12.18 -12.52
C VAL A 265 0.04 12.61 -11.08
N VAL A 266 -1.05 12.72 -10.33
CA VAL A 266 -1.05 13.01 -8.89
C VAL A 266 -1.68 11.85 -8.15
N ILE A 267 -0.88 11.21 -7.32
CA ILE A 267 -1.27 10.11 -6.44
C ILE A 267 -1.38 10.67 -5.02
N LEU A 268 -2.47 10.44 -4.35
CA LEU A 268 -2.59 10.64 -2.91
C LEU A 268 -2.32 9.31 -2.21
N LEU A 269 -1.23 9.23 -1.46
CA LEU A 269 -0.93 8.13 -0.55
C LEU A 269 -1.55 8.47 0.80
N SER A 270 -2.68 7.84 1.11
CA SER A 270 -3.59 8.26 2.17
C SER A 270 -3.73 7.23 3.29
N HIS A 271 -3.75 7.74 4.52
CA HIS A 271 -4.14 6.95 5.69
C HIS A 271 -5.43 7.46 6.35
N ASN A 272 -6.33 8.08 5.58
CA ASN A 272 -7.59 8.62 6.12
C ASN A 272 -8.63 7.56 6.49
N GLY A 273 -8.60 6.40 5.83
CA GLY A 273 -9.68 5.44 5.75
C GLY A 273 -10.56 5.60 4.50
N MET A 274 -11.11 4.50 4.01
CA MET A 274 -11.76 4.44 2.69
C MET A 274 -12.96 5.39 2.55
N ASP A 275 -13.79 5.54 3.60
CA ASP A 275 -14.96 6.45 3.57
C ASP A 275 -14.56 7.91 3.44
N VAL A 276 -13.53 8.31 4.19
CA VAL A 276 -12.98 9.67 4.13
C VAL A 276 -12.33 9.91 2.77
N ASP A 277 -11.61 8.94 2.23
CA ASP A 277 -10.97 9.03 0.91
C ASP A 277 -11.99 9.15 -0.23
N LEU A 278 -13.09 8.40 -0.19
CA LEU A 278 -14.20 8.53 -1.14
C LEU A 278 -14.80 9.94 -1.08
N LYS A 279 -14.99 10.49 0.12
CA LYS A 279 -15.49 11.86 0.30
C LYS A 279 -14.48 12.89 -0.19
N LEU A 280 -13.22 12.77 0.16
CA LEU A 280 -12.14 13.66 -0.26
C LEU A 280 -12.01 13.68 -1.80
N ALA A 281 -12.06 12.52 -2.44
CA ALA A 281 -12.04 12.40 -3.91
C ALA A 281 -13.15 13.18 -4.60
N SER A 282 -14.32 13.31 -3.96
CA SER A 282 -15.46 14.08 -4.52
C SER A 282 -15.30 15.61 -4.35
N ARG A 283 -14.37 16.06 -3.50
CA ARG A 283 -14.22 17.48 -3.11
C ARG A 283 -12.93 18.10 -3.64
N VAL A 284 -11.81 17.40 -3.52
CA VAL A 284 -10.50 17.86 -4.03
C VAL A 284 -10.36 17.48 -5.49
N THR A 285 -9.96 18.45 -6.30
CA THR A 285 -9.78 18.26 -7.76
C THR A 285 -8.30 18.07 -8.10
N GLY A 286 -8.03 17.41 -9.22
CA GLY A 286 -6.67 17.21 -9.70
C GLY A 286 -5.93 16.02 -9.10
N ILE A 287 -6.53 15.25 -8.19
CA ILE A 287 -6.02 13.95 -7.75
C ILE A 287 -6.51 12.89 -8.75
N ASP A 288 -5.59 12.14 -9.33
CA ASP A 288 -5.94 11.05 -10.27
C ASP A 288 -6.26 9.73 -9.53
N VAL A 289 -5.48 9.43 -8.48
CA VAL A 289 -5.59 8.18 -7.73
C VAL A 289 -5.43 8.45 -6.24
N ILE A 290 -6.23 7.79 -5.41
CA ILE A 290 -6.03 7.67 -3.96
C ILE A 290 -5.70 6.21 -3.66
N LEU A 291 -4.53 5.99 -3.08
CA LEU A 291 -4.08 4.73 -2.50
C LEU A 291 -4.28 4.81 -0.99
N GLY A 292 -5.39 4.23 -0.51
CA GLY A 292 -5.87 4.38 0.86
C GLY A 292 -5.37 3.29 1.82
N GLY A 293 -5.45 3.58 3.11
CA GLY A 293 -5.13 2.69 4.23
C GLY A 293 -6.14 2.83 5.38
N HIS A 294 -5.75 2.45 6.59
CA HIS A 294 -6.44 2.60 7.87
C HIS A 294 -7.63 1.66 8.11
N THR A 295 -8.56 1.56 7.19
CA THR A 295 -9.79 0.75 7.38
C THR A 295 -9.61 -0.72 6.99
N HIS A 296 -8.40 -1.12 6.59
CA HIS A 296 -8.03 -2.50 6.23
C HIS A 296 -8.86 -3.10 5.09
N ASP A 297 -9.52 -2.27 4.31
CA ASP A 297 -10.38 -2.73 3.22
C ASP A 297 -9.56 -3.37 2.10
N ALA A 298 -9.77 -4.64 1.84
CA ALA A 298 -9.21 -5.31 0.67
C ALA A 298 -10.15 -5.10 -0.51
N VAL A 299 -9.89 -4.07 -1.32
CA VAL A 299 -10.79 -3.68 -2.42
C VAL A 299 -10.35 -4.35 -3.72
N PRO A 300 -11.12 -5.33 -4.24
CA PRO A 300 -10.74 -6.07 -5.44
C PRO A 300 -10.66 -5.20 -6.71
N GLN A 301 -11.43 -4.12 -6.77
CA GLN A 301 -11.48 -3.16 -7.88
C GLN A 301 -11.62 -1.73 -7.34
N PRO A 302 -10.97 -0.73 -7.96
CA PRO A 302 -11.06 0.65 -7.54
C PRO A 302 -12.50 1.19 -7.67
N THR A 303 -12.84 2.13 -6.79
CA THR A 303 -14.05 2.96 -6.93
C THR A 303 -13.69 4.23 -7.71
N LEU A 304 -14.45 4.54 -8.77
CA LEU A 304 -14.33 5.77 -9.53
C LEU A 304 -15.23 6.85 -8.94
N VAL A 305 -14.65 7.87 -8.36
CA VAL A 305 -15.36 8.99 -7.74
C VAL A 305 -15.33 10.21 -8.66
N GLY A 306 -16.49 10.71 -9.03
CA GLY A 306 -16.64 11.94 -9.82
C GLY A 306 -16.42 13.20 -8.97
N ASN A 307 -15.73 14.19 -9.51
CA ASN A 307 -15.58 15.53 -8.97
C ASN A 307 -15.70 16.62 -10.07
N ARG A 308 -15.47 17.89 -9.73
CA ARG A 308 -15.66 19.01 -10.70
C ARG A 308 -14.71 18.96 -11.90
N SER A 309 -13.54 18.31 -11.78
CA SER A 309 -12.51 18.27 -12.82
C SER A 309 -12.41 16.92 -13.54
N GLY A 310 -13.15 15.91 -13.11
CA GLY A 310 -13.08 14.58 -13.69
C GLY A 310 -13.41 13.46 -12.73
N LYS A 311 -12.57 12.43 -12.70
CA LYS A 311 -12.75 11.26 -11.84
C LYS A 311 -11.43 10.93 -11.13
N THR A 312 -11.55 10.49 -9.88
CA THR A 312 -10.45 9.96 -9.08
C THR A 312 -10.66 8.46 -8.84
N LEU A 313 -9.62 7.67 -9.06
CA LEU A 313 -9.56 6.26 -8.68
C LEU A 313 -9.31 6.16 -7.16
N VAL A 314 -10.16 5.45 -6.42
CA VAL A 314 -9.95 5.23 -4.98
C VAL A 314 -9.87 3.74 -4.70
N THR A 315 -8.82 3.30 -3.98
CA THR A 315 -8.60 1.90 -3.63
C THR A 315 -7.94 1.77 -2.26
N ASN A 316 -7.93 0.55 -1.71
CA ASN A 316 -7.26 0.22 -0.46
C ASN A 316 -6.69 -1.20 -0.56
N ALA A 317 -5.48 -1.40 -0.04
CA ALA A 317 -4.73 -2.65 -0.22
C ALA A 317 -4.84 -3.64 0.95
N GLY A 318 -5.87 -3.53 1.77
CA GLY A 318 -6.09 -4.44 2.90
C GLY A 318 -5.08 -4.22 4.03
N SER A 319 -4.62 -5.30 4.67
CA SER A 319 -3.78 -5.22 5.86
C SER A 319 -2.85 -6.42 6.06
N ASN A 320 -1.98 -6.36 7.10
CA ASN A 320 -1.12 -7.44 7.59
C ASN A 320 -0.19 -8.05 6.53
N GLY A 321 0.18 -7.29 5.50
CA GLY A 321 0.99 -7.79 4.40
C GLY A 321 0.33 -8.91 3.57
N LYS A 322 -0.99 -9.12 3.74
CA LYS A 322 -1.76 -10.17 3.03
C LYS A 322 -1.96 -9.86 1.55
N PHE A 323 -1.76 -8.61 1.14
CA PHE A 323 -1.98 -8.16 -0.23
C PHE A 323 -0.87 -7.22 -0.72
N VAL A 324 -0.73 -7.14 -2.03
CA VAL A 324 -0.07 -6.05 -2.74
C VAL A 324 -0.98 -5.60 -3.88
N ALA A 325 -1.32 -4.32 -3.90
CA ALA A 325 -2.03 -3.74 -5.02
C ALA A 325 -1.04 -3.42 -6.15
N VAL A 326 -1.43 -3.72 -7.37
CA VAL A 326 -0.72 -3.38 -8.60
C VAL A 326 -1.61 -2.47 -9.41
N LEU A 327 -1.17 -1.25 -9.64
CA LEU A 327 -1.84 -0.28 -10.49
C LEU A 327 -0.91 0.10 -11.63
N ASP A 328 -1.27 -0.30 -12.82
CA ASP A 328 -0.59 0.04 -14.06
C ASP A 328 -1.42 1.11 -14.81
N LEU A 329 -0.81 2.24 -15.14
CA LEU A 329 -1.45 3.37 -15.81
C LEU A 329 -0.87 3.54 -17.21
N ASP A 330 -1.73 3.77 -18.19
CA ASP A 330 -1.36 4.23 -19.52
C ASP A 330 -1.52 5.75 -19.57
N VAL A 331 -0.39 6.46 -19.47
CA VAL A 331 -0.37 7.93 -19.45
C VAL A 331 0.00 8.45 -20.82
N ARG A 332 -0.94 9.16 -21.47
CA ARG A 332 -0.77 9.78 -22.77
C ARG A 332 -1.27 11.22 -22.74
N SER A 333 -0.59 12.11 -23.45
CA SER A 333 -1.01 13.52 -23.55
C SER A 333 -1.29 14.16 -22.18
N ASN A 334 -0.43 13.88 -21.18
CA ASN A 334 -0.48 14.40 -19.81
C ASN A 334 -1.70 13.96 -18.97
N ARG A 335 -2.34 12.86 -19.33
CA ARG A 335 -3.48 12.32 -18.57
C ARG A 335 -3.47 10.79 -18.61
N ILE A 336 -4.13 10.18 -17.64
CA ILE A 336 -4.38 8.74 -17.64
C ILE A 336 -5.41 8.45 -18.73
N ALA A 337 -5.00 7.72 -19.78
CA ALA A 337 -5.86 7.28 -20.86
C ALA A 337 -6.60 5.99 -20.51
N ASP A 338 -5.91 5.08 -19.79
CA ASP A 338 -6.46 3.79 -19.36
C ASP A 338 -5.66 3.28 -18.15
N PHE A 339 -6.18 2.30 -17.42
CA PHE A 339 -5.51 1.68 -16.30
C PHE A 339 -5.86 0.20 -16.13
N ARG A 340 -4.98 -0.53 -15.46
CA ARG A 340 -5.26 -1.88 -14.94
C ARG A 340 -4.95 -1.92 -13.45
N TYR A 341 -5.86 -2.51 -12.70
CA TYR A 341 -5.71 -2.71 -11.26
C TYR A 341 -5.88 -4.18 -10.89
N ARG A 342 -5.07 -4.63 -9.96
CA ARG A 342 -5.20 -5.95 -9.33
C ARG A 342 -4.77 -5.84 -7.87
N LEU A 343 -5.61 -6.33 -6.97
CA LEU A 343 -5.23 -6.55 -5.58
C LEU A 343 -4.81 -8.02 -5.46
N LEU A 344 -3.49 -8.26 -5.36
CA LEU A 344 -2.91 -9.60 -5.35
C LEU A 344 -2.80 -10.13 -3.94
N PRO A 345 -3.47 -11.25 -3.61
CA PRO A 345 -3.25 -11.93 -2.35
C PRO A 345 -1.85 -12.56 -2.28
N VAL A 346 -1.19 -12.43 -1.15
CA VAL A 346 0.13 -13.02 -0.88
C VAL A 346 -0.07 -14.35 -0.17
N PHE A 347 -0.05 -15.46 -0.91
CA PHE A 347 -0.15 -16.81 -0.34
C PHE A 347 1.23 -17.39 -0.08
N ALA A 348 1.53 -17.70 1.18
CA ALA A 348 2.84 -18.19 1.59
C ALA A 348 3.21 -19.55 0.96
N ASN A 349 2.24 -20.38 0.64
CA ASN A 349 2.47 -21.68 0.00
C ASN A 349 2.58 -21.61 -1.54
N LEU A 350 2.40 -20.43 -2.12
CA LEU A 350 2.56 -20.20 -3.57
C LEU A 350 3.81 -19.39 -3.92
N LEU A 351 4.42 -18.75 -2.93
CA LEU A 351 5.57 -17.86 -3.10
C LEU A 351 6.72 -18.38 -2.24
N PRO A 352 7.89 -18.70 -2.80
CA PRO A 352 9.05 -19.02 -1.99
C PRO A 352 9.45 -17.80 -1.16
N PRO A 353 9.92 -17.98 0.09
CA PRO A 353 10.39 -16.86 0.89
C PRO A 353 11.66 -16.26 0.28
N ASP A 354 11.76 -14.94 0.21
CA ASP A 354 13.00 -14.25 -0.13
C ASP A 354 14.06 -14.54 0.94
N PRO A 355 15.25 -15.10 0.58
CA PRO A 355 16.23 -15.53 1.56
C PRO A 355 16.76 -14.39 2.45
N GLY A 356 16.97 -13.21 1.87
CA GLY A 356 17.48 -12.04 2.60
C GLY A 356 16.47 -11.50 3.62
N MET A 357 15.21 -11.46 3.25
CA MET A 357 14.12 -11.06 4.16
C MET A 357 13.86 -12.16 5.20
N ALA A 358 13.87 -13.43 4.83
CA ALA A 358 13.72 -14.55 5.77
C ALA A 358 14.81 -14.55 6.85
N ALA A 359 16.07 -14.31 6.48
CA ALA A 359 17.17 -14.17 7.42
C ALA A 359 16.99 -12.95 8.36
N HIS A 360 16.49 -11.83 7.85
CA HIS A 360 16.14 -10.69 8.69
C HIS A 360 15.05 -11.03 9.69
N VAL A 361 13.95 -11.64 9.23
CA VAL A 361 12.83 -12.05 10.09
C VAL A 361 13.29 -13.01 11.18
N ALA A 362 14.12 -14.02 10.85
CA ALA A 362 14.69 -14.93 11.83
C ALA A 362 15.48 -14.18 12.91
N ARG A 363 16.40 -13.29 12.49
CA ARG A 363 17.27 -12.54 13.41
C ARG A 363 16.47 -11.64 14.39
N VAL A 364 15.46 -10.91 13.90
CA VAL A 364 14.71 -9.97 14.75
C VAL A 364 13.72 -10.68 15.70
N ARG A 365 13.51 -11.97 15.48
CA ARG A 365 12.65 -12.82 16.31
C ARG A 365 13.42 -13.79 17.21
N GLU A 366 14.74 -13.75 17.16
CA GLU A 366 15.54 -14.48 18.15
C GLU A 366 15.23 -13.95 19.56
N PRO A 367 15.04 -14.84 20.56
CA PRO A 367 14.69 -14.46 21.94
C PRO A 367 15.73 -13.55 22.59
#